data_c0dcd06c9b2ace9210da2ce209a9c535
#
_entry.id   c0dcd06c9b2ace9210da2ce209a9c535
#
_cell.length_a   1.000
_cell.length_b   1.000
_cell.length_c   1.000
_cell.angle_alpha   90.00
_cell.angle_beta   90.00
_cell.angle_gamma   90.00
#
_symmetry.space_group_name_H-M   'P 1'
#
loop_
_entity.id
_entity.type
_entity.pdbx_description
1 polymer ?
#
loop_
_entity_poly.entity_id
_entity_poly.type
_entity_poly.pdbx_seq_one_letter_code
_entity_poly.pdbx_strand_id
1 'polypeptide(L)'
;MRRLVYVFIGVAVLFSARVTPNSVAEKTVTKRPVHTFSIVARDPATGELGVAVQSHWFSVGSIVAWAEAGVGAVATQSFVDPSYGKNGLDLMRSGRSATDTLKELLAKDEAREVRQVAMIDAQGRVDAFTGKNDIQAAGHIVGNNFSVQANLMLNDKVWPAMARAFENTKGDLADRMMAALDAAQLAGGDIRGRQSAALIVVTGKPTGQAWKDRTFDLRVDDNPEPLKELRRLVTLQRAYNHMNAGDLAVEKKDNEGALREYGAAEKLVPNNAEMIYWHAVALVNMGRVDESLPLFRKVFAMDPNWRTLTPRLPKSGLLPDDPKIINRITSVR
;
A
#
# COMPACT_ATOMS: atom_id res chain seq x y z
N MET A 1 -88.68 -43.81 7.79
CA MET A 1 -87.78 -42.78 7.34
C MET A 1 -86.50 -42.84 8.19
N ARG A 2 -85.46 -43.48 7.65
CA ARG A 2 -84.16 -43.63 8.36
C ARG A 2 -83.23 -42.50 7.83
N ARG A 3 -82.71 -41.61 8.71
CA ARG A 3 -81.72 -40.58 8.38
C ARG A 3 -80.35 -41.23 8.56
N LEU A 4 -79.56 -41.26 7.47
CA LEU A 4 -78.15 -41.59 7.47
C LEU A 4 -77.34 -40.37 7.93
N VAL A 5 -76.52 -40.59 8.96
CA VAL A 5 -75.50 -39.55 9.39
C VAL A 5 -74.17 -40.00 8.84
N TYR A 6 -73.61 -39.16 7.98
CA TYR A 6 -72.23 -39.36 7.50
C TYR A 6 -71.24 -38.65 8.44
N VAL A 7 -70.31 -39.42 9.01
CA VAL A 7 -69.22 -38.94 9.80
C VAL A 7 -68.01 -38.74 8.82
N PHE A 8 -67.54 -37.51 8.64
CA PHE A 8 -66.29 -37.21 7.94
C PHE A 8 -65.12 -37.29 8.91
N ILE A 9 -64.20 -38.26 8.72
CA ILE A 9 -62.94 -38.37 9.45
C ILE A 9 -61.93 -37.61 8.61
N GLY A 10 -61.56 -36.39 9.07
CA GLY A 10 -60.47 -35.59 8.48
C GLY A 10 -59.12 -36.15 8.94
N VAL A 11 -58.33 -36.67 7.99
CA VAL A 11 -56.91 -37.01 8.23
C VAL A 11 -56.08 -35.77 8.10
N ALA A 12 -55.56 -35.23 9.21
CA ALA A 12 -54.58 -34.17 9.22
C ALA A 12 -53.19 -34.73 8.89
N VAL A 13 -52.67 -34.44 7.71
CA VAL A 13 -51.27 -34.76 7.34
C VAL A 13 -50.38 -33.66 7.88
N LEU A 14 -49.66 -33.94 8.97
CA LEU A 14 -48.60 -33.05 9.49
C LEU A 14 -47.36 -33.15 8.59
N PHE A 15 -47.16 -32.13 7.77
CA PHE A 15 -45.90 -31.94 7.05
C PHE A 15 -44.83 -31.43 8.04
N SER A 16 -43.97 -32.32 8.52
CA SER A 16 -42.75 -31.97 9.25
C SER A 16 -41.75 -31.41 8.26
N ALA A 17 -41.65 -30.10 8.16
CA ALA A 17 -40.53 -29.44 7.45
C ALA A 17 -39.24 -29.75 8.18
N ARG A 18 -38.43 -30.67 7.67
CA ARG A 18 -37.05 -30.84 8.11
C ARG A 18 -36.29 -29.60 7.69
N VAL A 19 -35.99 -28.72 8.65
CA VAL A 19 -34.98 -27.66 8.48
C VAL A 19 -33.63 -28.37 8.40
N THR A 20 -33.10 -28.52 7.19
CA THR A 20 -31.70 -28.93 7.01
C THR A 20 -30.83 -27.81 7.56
N PRO A 21 -29.89 -28.09 8.47
CA PRO A 21 -28.95 -27.04 8.87
C PRO A 21 -28.20 -26.53 7.64
N ASN A 22 -28.17 -25.21 7.45
CA ASN A 22 -27.34 -24.57 6.45
C ASN A 22 -25.94 -25.15 6.60
N SER A 23 -25.47 -25.85 5.58
CA SER A 23 -24.07 -26.23 5.47
C SER A 23 -23.27 -24.90 5.52
N VAL A 24 -22.52 -24.70 6.59
CA VAL A 24 -21.47 -23.70 6.65
C VAL A 24 -20.60 -23.97 5.41
N ALA A 25 -20.58 -23.02 4.49
CA ALA A 25 -19.77 -23.13 3.29
C ALA A 25 -18.34 -23.45 3.74
N GLU A 26 -17.87 -24.66 3.40
CA GLU A 26 -16.51 -25.09 3.65
C GLU A 26 -15.59 -24.02 3.05
N LYS A 27 -14.81 -23.35 3.88
CA LYS A 27 -13.83 -22.36 3.42
C LYS A 27 -12.88 -23.12 2.49
N THR A 28 -13.10 -22.99 1.19
CA THR A 28 -12.17 -23.53 0.18
C THR A 28 -10.87 -22.76 0.32
N VAL A 29 -9.91 -23.37 0.99
CA VAL A 29 -8.52 -22.91 1.00
C VAL A 29 -8.06 -22.95 -0.46
N THR A 30 -7.65 -21.81 -1.00
CA THR A 30 -7.10 -21.77 -2.36
C THR A 30 -5.93 -22.74 -2.44
N LYS A 31 -6.02 -23.74 -3.30
CA LYS A 31 -4.99 -24.78 -3.45
C LYS A 31 -3.68 -24.26 -4.10
N ARG A 32 -3.67 -23.01 -4.53
CA ARG A 32 -2.48 -22.35 -5.10
C ARG A 32 -1.86 -21.40 -4.08
N PRO A 33 -0.64 -21.67 -3.62
CA PRO A 33 0.03 -20.82 -2.64
C PRO A 33 0.53 -19.51 -3.27
N VAL A 34 0.43 -18.43 -2.49
CA VAL A 34 0.99 -17.11 -2.81
C VAL A 34 2.42 -17.08 -2.28
N HIS A 35 3.36 -17.52 -3.12
CA HIS A 35 4.78 -17.55 -2.77
C HIS A 35 5.39 -16.17 -2.87
N THR A 36 6.17 -15.77 -1.89
CA THR A 36 6.35 -14.36 -1.63
C THR A 36 7.58 -14.13 -0.76
N PHE A 37 8.21 -12.99 -0.92
CA PHE A 37 9.06 -12.43 0.11
C PHE A 37 8.52 -11.06 0.54
N SER A 38 8.54 -10.82 1.83
CA SER A 38 7.97 -9.59 2.42
C SER A 38 8.74 -9.13 3.66
N ILE A 39 8.47 -7.92 4.08
CA ILE A 39 8.97 -7.32 5.30
C ILE A 39 7.83 -6.56 6.00
N VAL A 40 7.74 -6.69 7.32
CA VAL A 40 7.02 -5.75 8.18
C VAL A 40 8.04 -5.00 9.02
N ALA A 41 7.88 -3.68 9.17
CA ALA A 41 8.86 -2.87 9.87
C ALA A 41 8.24 -1.64 10.54
N ARG A 42 8.95 -1.12 11.57
CA ARG A 42 8.68 0.14 12.23
C ARG A 42 9.94 1.00 12.25
N ASP A 43 9.81 2.27 11.99
CA ASP A 43 10.87 3.24 12.25
C ASP A 43 10.79 3.72 13.70
N PRO A 44 11.81 3.47 14.54
CA PRO A 44 11.77 3.86 15.95
C PRO A 44 11.82 5.38 16.17
N ALA A 45 12.34 6.15 15.20
CA ALA A 45 12.47 7.61 15.32
C ALA A 45 11.15 8.33 14.99
N THR A 46 10.46 7.91 13.91
CA THR A 46 9.20 8.53 13.46
C THR A 46 7.97 7.83 14.00
N GLY A 47 8.11 6.55 14.39
CA GLY A 47 7.00 5.67 14.74
C GLY A 47 6.25 5.10 13.52
N GLU A 48 6.63 5.46 12.29
CA GLU A 48 6.03 4.92 11.08
C GLU A 48 6.05 3.40 11.05
N LEU A 49 4.99 2.81 10.52
CA LEU A 49 4.82 1.37 10.35
C LEU A 49 4.68 1.06 8.88
N GLY A 50 5.26 -0.06 8.44
CA GLY A 50 5.19 -0.41 7.03
C GLY A 50 5.20 -1.91 6.76
N VAL A 51 4.74 -2.25 5.56
CA VAL A 51 4.81 -3.58 4.98
C VAL A 51 5.15 -3.46 3.51
N ALA A 52 6.10 -4.26 3.04
CA ALA A 52 6.44 -4.35 1.63
C ALA A 52 6.55 -5.80 1.19
N VAL A 53 6.21 -6.07 -0.07
CA VAL A 53 6.07 -7.43 -0.60
C VAL A 53 6.35 -7.50 -2.09
N GLN A 54 6.92 -8.63 -2.55
CA GLN A 54 6.96 -9.02 -3.96
C GLN A 54 6.62 -10.50 -4.10
N SER A 55 5.96 -10.83 -5.21
CA SER A 55 5.54 -12.20 -5.51
C SER A 55 5.43 -12.43 -7.02
N HIS A 56 5.54 -13.70 -7.42
CA HIS A 56 5.00 -14.18 -8.69
C HIS A 56 3.52 -14.56 -8.54
N TRP A 57 2.72 -13.54 -8.23
CA TRP A 57 1.27 -13.63 -8.05
C TRP A 57 0.64 -12.32 -8.50
N PHE A 58 -0.53 -12.39 -9.16
CA PHE A 58 -1.25 -11.20 -9.59
C PHE A 58 -1.75 -10.40 -8.37
N SER A 59 -1.46 -9.09 -8.35
CA SER A 59 -1.98 -8.14 -7.34
C SER A 59 -1.75 -8.57 -5.89
N VAL A 60 -0.51 -9.01 -5.55
CA VAL A 60 -0.14 -9.50 -4.22
C VAL A 60 -0.43 -8.51 -3.10
N GLY A 61 -0.33 -7.21 -3.38
CA GLY A 61 -0.56 -6.15 -2.39
C GLY A 61 -1.98 -6.11 -1.83
N SER A 62 -2.97 -6.64 -2.56
CA SER A 62 -4.37 -6.64 -2.12
C SER A 62 -4.69 -7.68 -1.04
N ILE A 63 -3.83 -8.69 -0.87
CA ILE A 63 -4.10 -9.84 0.02
C ILE A 63 -3.03 -10.05 1.08
N VAL A 64 -1.76 -9.65 0.82
CA VAL A 64 -0.63 -9.89 1.72
C VAL A 64 -0.36 -8.72 2.65
N ALA A 65 -0.43 -7.48 2.15
CA ALA A 65 0.07 -6.30 2.84
C ALA A 65 -1.04 -5.52 3.58
N TRP A 66 -0.89 -5.36 4.90
CA TRP A 66 -1.85 -4.69 5.76
C TRP A 66 -1.12 -3.77 6.74
N ALA A 67 -1.56 -2.52 6.86
CA ALA A 67 -1.02 -1.58 7.84
C ALA A 67 -2.07 -0.56 8.29
N GLU A 68 -1.96 -0.14 9.56
CA GLU A 68 -2.81 0.88 10.16
C GLU A 68 -1.99 1.77 11.09
N ALA A 69 -2.15 3.09 10.92
CA ALA A 69 -1.45 4.10 11.69
C ALA A 69 -1.69 3.96 13.20
N GLY A 70 -0.59 3.97 13.97
CA GLY A 70 -0.64 3.83 15.42
C GLY A 70 -1.06 2.46 15.94
N VAL A 71 -1.26 1.48 15.06
CA VAL A 71 -1.71 0.12 15.40
C VAL A 71 -0.63 -0.90 15.08
N GLY A 72 -0.31 -1.09 13.79
CA GLY A 72 0.64 -2.11 13.38
C GLY A 72 0.68 -2.36 11.88
N ALA A 73 1.49 -3.36 11.49
CA ALA A 73 1.53 -3.90 10.15
C ALA A 73 1.56 -5.43 10.16
N VAL A 74 0.96 -6.04 9.14
CA VAL A 74 0.84 -7.48 8.96
C VAL A 74 1.19 -7.86 7.54
N ALA A 75 1.98 -8.93 7.39
CA ALA A 75 2.17 -9.65 6.13
C ALA A 75 1.66 -11.08 6.31
N THR A 76 0.69 -11.51 5.48
CA THR A 76 0.18 -12.90 5.46
C THR A 76 0.36 -13.48 4.07
N GLN A 77 1.02 -14.62 3.95
CA GLN A 77 1.47 -15.17 2.68
C GLN A 77 1.56 -16.71 2.72
N SER A 78 2.13 -17.34 1.67
CA SER A 78 2.13 -18.77 1.40
C SER A 78 0.72 -19.23 1.01
N PHE A 79 0.10 -20.21 1.65
CA PHE A 79 -1.34 -20.44 1.49
C PHE A 79 -2.07 -19.31 2.22
N VAL A 80 -2.18 -18.17 1.54
CA VAL A 80 -2.62 -16.91 2.14
C VAL A 80 -4.01 -17.01 2.76
N ASP A 81 -4.15 -16.49 3.97
CA ASP A 81 -5.44 -16.16 4.58
C ASP A 81 -5.46 -14.66 4.91
N PRO A 82 -6.16 -13.84 4.12
CA PRO A 82 -6.23 -12.39 4.35
C PRO A 82 -6.86 -12.00 5.69
N SER A 83 -7.57 -12.93 6.36
CA SER A 83 -8.17 -12.67 7.66
C SER A 83 -7.13 -12.35 8.75
N TYR A 84 -5.89 -12.87 8.62
CA TYR A 84 -4.79 -12.49 9.52
C TYR A 84 -4.48 -11.00 9.48
N GLY A 85 -4.59 -10.36 8.30
CA GLY A 85 -4.39 -8.93 8.16
C GLY A 85 -5.40 -8.14 8.96
N LYS A 86 -6.69 -8.32 8.65
CA LYS A 86 -7.76 -7.59 9.32
C LYS A 86 -7.85 -7.92 10.82
N ASN A 87 -7.94 -9.21 11.17
CA ASN A 87 -8.11 -9.63 12.56
C ASN A 87 -6.84 -9.30 13.39
N GLY A 88 -5.66 -9.37 12.77
CA GLY A 88 -4.41 -8.96 13.41
C GLY A 88 -4.41 -7.49 13.80
N LEU A 89 -4.78 -6.62 12.87
CA LEU A 89 -4.91 -5.18 13.17
C LEU A 89 -6.01 -4.91 14.20
N ASP A 90 -7.16 -5.59 14.15
CA ASP A 90 -8.25 -5.41 15.13
C ASP A 90 -7.80 -5.79 16.55
N LEU A 91 -7.08 -6.90 16.72
CA LEU A 91 -6.54 -7.33 18.01
C LEU A 91 -5.45 -6.39 18.52
N MET A 92 -4.52 -5.96 17.66
CA MET A 92 -3.49 -4.99 18.04
C MET A 92 -4.11 -3.62 18.41
N ARG A 93 -5.15 -3.17 17.71
CA ARG A 93 -5.91 -1.94 18.05
C ARG A 93 -6.61 -2.06 19.42
N SER A 94 -7.01 -3.27 19.83
CA SER A 94 -7.55 -3.53 21.17
C SER A 94 -6.50 -3.54 22.28
N GLY A 95 -5.20 -3.33 21.96
CA GLY A 95 -4.09 -3.28 22.91
C GLY A 95 -3.28 -4.57 23.04
N ARG A 96 -3.57 -5.62 22.28
CA ARG A 96 -2.75 -6.84 22.26
C ARG A 96 -1.40 -6.58 21.59
N SER A 97 -0.36 -7.28 22.04
CA SER A 97 0.93 -7.28 21.36
C SER A 97 0.87 -8.01 20.02
N ALA A 98 1.77 -7.69 19.09
CA ALA A 98 1.90 -8.45 17.84
C ALA A 98 2.14 -9.94 18.11
N THR A 99 2.97 -10.28 19.09
CA THR A 99 3.28 -11.67 19.49
C THR A 99 2.05 -12.41 20.00
N ASP A 100 1.30 -11.81 20.94
CA ASP A 100 0.08 -12.44 21.48
C ASP A 100 -1.01 -12.56 20.41
N THR A 101 -1.11 -11.55 19.54
CA THR A 101 -2.04 -11.55 18.40
C THR A 101 -1.74 -12.69 17.44
N LEU A 102 -0.50 -12.84 17.02
CA LEU A 102 -0.09 -13.90 16.11
C LEU A 102 -0.35 -15.28 16.73
N LYS A 103 0.04 -15.48 17.99
CA LYS A 103 -0.20 -16.72 18.74
C LYS A 103 -1.68 -17.06 18.83
N GLU A 104 -2.55 -16.09 19.13
CA GLU A 104 -3.99 -16.31 19.23
C GLU A 104 -4.60 -16.71 17.88
N LEU A 105 -4.21 -16.05 16.79
CA LEU A 105 -4.76 -16.35 15.47
C LEU A 105 -4.28 -17.71 14.96
N LEU A 106 -3.00 -18.05 15.15
CA LEU A 106 -2.46 -19.36 14.79
C LEU A 106 -3.11 -20.51 15.57
N ALA A 107 -3.47 -20.31 16.84
CA ALA A 107 -4.14 -21.32 17.65
C ALA A 107 -5.54 -21.69 17.13
N LYS A 108 -6.18 -20.78 16.38
CA LYS A 108 -7.51 -20.95 15.79
C LYS A 108 -7.47 -21.43 14.33
N ASP A 109 -6.30 -21.48 13.70
CA ASP A 109 -6.14 -21.90 12.30
C ASP A 109 -5.63 -23.34 12.23
N GLU A 110 -6.50 -24.25 11.86
CA GLU A 110 -6.16 -25.67 11.66
C GLU A 110 -5.14 -25.85 10.51
N ALA A 111 -5.13 -24.93 9.55
CA ALA A 111 -4.21 -24.93 8.40
C ALA A 111 -2.90 -24.13 8.65
N ARG A 112 -2.61 -23.72 9.88
CA ARG A 112 -1.43 -22.87 10.21
C ARG A 112 -0.11 -23.39 9.64
N GLU A 113 0.04 -24.69 9.51
CA GLU A 113 1.30 -25.31 9.07
C GLU A 113 1.66 -25.07 7.59
N VAL A 114 0.76 -24.45 6.85
CA VAL A 114 1.02 -23.98 5.47
C VAL A 114 0.94 -22.43 5.36
N ARG A 115 0.93 -21.71 6.50
CA ARG A 115 0.89 -20.25 6.56
C ARG A 115 2.28 -19.67 6.81
N GLN A 116 2.52 -18.49 6.25
CA GLN A 116 3.63 -17.66 6.68
C GLN A 116 3.10 -16.25 7.01
N VAL A 117 3.25 -15.84 8.28
CA VAL A 117 2.65 -14.60 8.78
C VAL A 117 3.67 -13.85 9.64
N ALA A 118 3.74 -12.54 9.46
CA ALA A 118 4.52 -11.66 10.33
C ALA A 118 3.66 -10.48 10.76
N MET A 119 3.83 -10.04 12.00
CA MET A 119 3.13 -8.91 12.61
C MET A 119 4.09 -8.03 13.39
N ILE A 120 3.87 -6.72 13.33
CA ILE A 120 4.56 -5.72 14.15
C ILE A 120 3.54 -4.73 14.68
N ASP A 121 3.64 -4.37 15.96
CA ASP A 121 2.76 -3.38 16.58
C ASP A 121 3.40 -1.98 16.68
N ALA A 122 2.61 -1.01 17.12
CA ALA A 122 3.05 0.39 17.26
C ALA A 122 4.16 0.60 18.29
N GLN A 123 4.41 -0.35 19.18
CA GLN A 123 5.52 -0.35 20.13
C GLN A 123 6.80 -0.99 19.58
N GLY A 124 6.73 -1.57 18.37
CA GLY A 124 7.84 -2.24 17.73
C GLY A 124 8.04 -3.69 18.18
N ARG A 125 7.10 -4.27 18.96
CA ARG A 125 7.09 -5.70 19.23
C ARG A 125 6.72 -6.43 17.96
N VAL A 126 7.51 -7.42 17.61
CA VAL A 126 7.41 -8.10 16.31
C VAL A 126 7.51 -9.61 16.51
N ASP A 127 6.74 -10.35 15.73
CA ASP A 127 6.83 -11.80 15.70
C ASP A 127 6.47 -12.32 14.30
N ALA A 128 6.95 -13.53 13.97
CA ALA A 128 6.70 -14.17 12.69
C ALA A 128 6.57 -15.69 12.85
N PHE A 129 5.81 -16.27 11.95
CA PHE A 129 5.59 -17.71 11.88
C PHE A 129 5.80 -18.19 10.45
N THR A 130 6.54 -19.29 10.29
CA THR A 130 6.68 -20.06 9.06
C THR A 130 6.24 -21.48 9.35
N GLY A 131 5.16 -21.92 8.74
CA GLY A 131 4.60 -23.26 8.92
C GLY A 131 5.57 -24.33 8.43
N LYS A 132 5.60 -25.49 9.11
CA LYS A 132 6.52 -26.59 8.77
C LYS A 132 6.25 -27.24 7.42
N ASN A 133 5.06 -27.01 6.87
CA ASN A 133 4.63 -27.51 5.56
C ASN A 133 4.70 -26.42 4.46
N ASP A 134 5.29 -25.27 4.76
CA ASP A 134 5.58 -24.26 3.74
C ASP A 134 6.54 -24.82 2.70
N ILE A 135 6.35 -24.42 1.45
CA ILE A 135 7.18 -24.92 0.35
C ILE A 135 8.59 -24.33 0.48
N GLN A 136 9.60 -25.21 0.47
CA GLN A 136 11.03 -24.87 0.58
C GLN A 136 11.48 -23.96 -0.61
N ALA A 137 12.46 -23.09 -0.51
CA ALA A 137 13.11 -22.57 0.68
C ALA A 137 12.20 -21.57 1.37
N ALA A 138 11.90 -21.79 2.64
CA ALA A 138 11.03 -20.96 3.44
C ALA A 138 11.66 -20.66 4.81
N GLY A 139 11.49 -19.44 5.29
CA GLY A 139 12.01 -19.00 6.58
C GLY A 139 11.75 -17.53 6.85
N HIS A 140 12.09 -17.09 8.07
CA HIS A 140 12.00 -15.71 8.50
C HIS A 140 13.14 -15.33 9.43
N ILE A 141 13.37 -14.04 9.60
CA ILE A 141 14.23 -13.45 10.62
C ILE A 141 13.46 -12.33 11.29
N VAL A 142 13.33 -12.44 12.60
CA VAL A 142 12.81 -11.38 13.48
C VAL A 142 14.00 -10.56 13.98
N GLY A 143 14.03 -9.28 13.68
CA GLY A 143 15.03 -8.32 14.12
C GLY A 143 14.43 -7.24 15.03
N ASN A 144 15.20 -6.21 15.32
CA ASN A 144 14.74 -5.10 16.14
C ASN A 144 13.82 -4.17 15.30
N ASN A 145 12.54 -4.12 15.63
CA ASN A 145 11.51 -3.37 14.89
C ASN A 145 11.28 -3.84 13.45
N PHE A 146 11.56 -5.07 13.10
CA PHE A 146 11.21 -5.63 11.78
C PHE A 146 11.17 -7.16 11.78
N SER A 147 10.47 -7.72 10.80
CA SER A 147 10.61 -9.11 10.38
C SER A 147 10.63 -9.20 8.86
N VAL A 148 11.54 -10.04 8.36
CA VAL A 148 11.59 -10.44 6.95
C VAL A 148 11.25 -11.92 6.85
N GLN A 149 10.44 -12.28 5.87
CA GLN A 149 10.00 -13.64 5.63
C GLN A 149 9.89 -13.94 4.14
N ALA A 150 10.14 -15.20 3.79
CA ALA A 150 10.08 -15.67 2.42
C ALA A 150 9.71 -17.16 2.37
N ASN A 151 9.04 -17.58 1.29
CA ASN A 151 8.67 -18.97 1.02
C ASN A 151 8.71 -19.26 -0.48
N LEU A 152 9.03 -20.50 -0.86
CA LEU A 152 9.27 -20.93 -2.24
C LEU A 152 10.32 -20.09 -2.98
N MET A 153 11.40 -19.80 -2.32
CA MET A 153 12.50 -19.05 -2.91
C MET A 153 13.42 -19.97 -3.71
N LEU A 154 14.27 -19.38 -4.53
CA LEU A 154 15.31 -20.12 -5.24
C LEU A 154 16.29 -20.81 -4.28
N ASN A 155 16.54 -20.22 -3.10
CA ASN A 155 17.43 -20.71 -2.05
C ASN A 155 17.16 -20.04 -0.71
N ASP A 156 17.82 -20.51 0.35
CA ASP A 156 17.70 -20.06 1.73
C ASP A 156 18.48 -18.79 2.08
N LYS A 157 19.15 -18.15 1.12
CA LYS A 157 19.90 -16.89 1.32
C LYS A 157 19.02 -15.65 1.23
N VAL A 158 17.77 -15.79 0.77
CA VAL A 158 16.86 -14.66 0.46
C VAL A 158 16.55 -13.84 1.72
N TRP A 159 15.95 -14.43 2.74
CA TRP A 159 15.58 -13.68 3.95
C TRP A 159 16.79 -13.19 4.77
N PRO A 160 17.95 -13.89 4.87
CA PRO A 160 19.14 -13.31 5.46
C PRO A 160 19.69 -12.09 4.69
N ALA A 161 19.57 -12.07 3.35
CA ALA A 161 19.97 -10.92 2.56
C ALA A 161 19.04 -9.72 2.82
N MET A 162 17.71 -9.97 2.91
CA MET A 162 16.73 -8.94 3.27
C MET A 162 17.03 -8.27 4.61
N ALA A 163 17.26 -9.08 5.64
CA ALA A 163 17.55 -8.58 6.99
C ALA A 163 18.79 -7.67 6.99
N ARG A 164 19.91 -8.15 6.43
CA ARG A 164 21.15 -7.35 6.32
C ARG A 164 20.94 -6.06 5.55
N ALA A 165 20.19 -6.09 4.44
CA ALA A 165 19.93 -4.90 3.64
C ALA A 165 19.11 -3.88 4.42
N PHE A 166 18.04 -4.30 5.10
CA PHE A 166 17.21 -3.43 5.92
C PHE A 166 17.99 -2.75 7.04
N GLU A 167 18.83 -3.50 7.76
CA GLU A 167 19.65 -2.99 8.88
C GLU A 167 20.72 -2.00 8.43
N ASN A 168 21.37 -2.25 7.28
CA ASN A 168 22.50 -1.45 6.80
C ASN A 168 22.10 -0.27 5.91
N THR A 169 20.86 -0.21 5.41
CA THR A 169 20.41 0.88 4.55
C THR A 169 20.01 2.09 5.40
N LYS A 170 20.51 3.25 5.01
CA LYS A 170 20.09 4.56 5.54
C LYS A 170 18.96 5.13 4.69
N GLY A 171 18.16 6.00 5.27
CA GLY A 171 17.02 6.64 4.62
C GLY A 171 15.74 6.44 5.42
N ASP A 172 14.62 6.82 4.84
CA ASP A 172 13.31 6.61 5.45
C ASP A 172 12.88 5.13 5.42
N LEU A 173 11.75 4.83 6.03
CA LEU A 173 11.26 3.46 6.14
C LEU A 173 11.02 2.83 4.75
N ALA A 174 10.53 3.62 3.78
CA ALA A 174 10.28 3.13 2.42
C ALA A 174 11.59 2.72 1.71
N ASP A 175 12.67 3.54 1.81
CA ASP A 175 13.97 3.19 1.23
C ASP A 175 14.55 1.91 1.82
N ARG A 176 14.47 1.76 3.14
CA ARG A 176 14.98 0.59 3.85
C ARG A 176 14.22 -0.68 3.48
N MET A 177 12.88 -0.60 3.38
CA MET A 177 12.08 -1.74 2.95
C MET A 177 12.30 -2.08 1.48
N MET A 178 12.43 -1.08 0.60
CA MET A 178 12.77 -1.32 -0.81
C MET A 178 14.14 -1.99 -0.96
N ALA A 179 15.13 -1.59 -0.17
CA ALA A 179 16.45 -2.22 -0.17
C ALA A 179 16.38 -3.70 0.26
N ALA A 180 15.51 -4.04 1.22
CA ALA A 180 15.27 -5.43 1.61
C ALA A 180 14.68 -6.25 0.45
N LEU A 181 13.67 -5.72 -0.27
CA LEU A 181 13.08 -6.40 -1.43
C LEU A 181 14.08 -6.58 -2.58
N ASP A 182 14.91 -5.57 -2.87
CA ASP A 182 15.95 -5.66 -3.89
C ASP A 182 17.00 -6.72 -3.52
N ALA A 183 17.41 -6.77 -2.26
CA ALA A 183 18.35 -7.78 -1.76
C ALA A 183 17.77 -9.20 -1.86
N ALA A 184 16.46 -9.37 -1.61
CA ALA A 184 15.76 -10.63 -1.83
C ALA A 184 15.85 -11.07 -3.28
N GLN A 185 15.52 -10.15 -4.21
CA GLN A 185 15.55 -10.44 -5.65
C GLN A 185 16.97 -10.78 -6.14
N LEU A 186 17.99 -10.04 -5.67
CA LEU A 186 19.39 -10.30 -6.00
C LEU A 186 19.90 -11.63 -5.44
N ALA A 187 19.39 -12.07 -4.29
CA ALA A 187 19.74 -13.36 -3.68
C ALA A 187 19.04 -14.57 -4.37
N GLY A 188 18.18 -14.31 -5.36
CA GLY A 188 17.50 -15.34 -6.14
C GLY A 188 15.99 -15.15 -6.23
N GLY A 189 15.36 -14.54 -5.21
CA GLY A 189 13.93 -14.25 -5.20
C GLY A 189 13.02 -15.48 -5.30
N ASP A 190 11.79 -15.24 -5.75
CA ASP A 190 10.80 -16.29 -6.01
C ASP A 190 11.25 -17.18 -7.18
N ILE A 191 11.30 -18.49 -6.96
CA ILE A 191 11.78 -19.45 -7.97
C ILE A 191 10.94 -19.44 -9.26
N ARG A 192 9.71 -18.98 -9.22
CA ARG A 192 8.81 -18.89 -10.38
C ARG A 192 9.02 -17.60 -11.20
N GLY A 193 9.70 -16.60 -10.64
CA GLY A 193 9.95 -15.31 -11.28
C GLY A 193 9.29 -14.14 -10.53
N ARG A 194 8.91 -13.10 -11.28
CA ARG A 194 8.43 -11.80 -10.77
C ARG A 194 7.10 -11.47 -11.41
N GLN A 195 6.17 -10.85 -10.68
CA GLN A 195 4.90 -10.41 -11.28
C GLN A 195 4.35 -9.14 -10.61
N SER A 196 4.26 -9.09 -9.29
CA SER A 196 3.65 -7.96 -8.59
C SER A 196 4.44 -7.57 -7.34
N ALA A 197 4.25 -6.34 -6.88
CA ALA A 197 4.84 -5.83 -5.65
C ALA A 197 3.95 -4.77 -5.00
N ALA A 198 4.12 -4.55 -3.69
CA ALA A 198 3.42 -3.49 -2.99
C ALA A 198 4.26 -2.94 -1.84
N LEU A 199 4.00 -1.69 -1.47
CA LEU A 199 4.58 -1.03 -0.32
C LEU A 199 3.53 -0.13 0.32
N ILE A 200 3.27 -0.34 1.61
CA ILE A 200 2.42 0.50 2.43
C ILE A 200 3.27 1.05 3.58
N VAL A 201 3.22 2.36 3.80
CA VAL A 201 3.76 3.01 5.00
C VAL A 201 2.67 3.91 5.57
N VAL A 202 2.49 3.79 6.87
CA VAL A 202 1.52 4.59 7.61
C VAL A 202 2.21 5.38 8.73
N THR A 203 1.63 6.51 9.09
CA THR A 203 2.15 7.37 10.17
C THR A 203 2.18 6.64 11.51
N GLY A 204 3.14 6.99 12.38
CA GLY A 204 3.25 6.42 13.73
C GLY A 204 2.12 6.81 14.67
N LYS A 205 1.41 7.91 14.37
CA LYS A 205 0.25 8.39 15.13
C LYS A 205 -0.91 8.64 14.19
N PRO A 206 -2.10 8.11 14.49
CA PRO A 206 -3.28 8.37 13.67
C PRO A 206 -3.68 9.86 13.76
N THR A 207 -4.00 10.46 12.62
CA THR A 207 -4.49 11.86 12.55
C THR A 207 -5.99 11.97 12.79
N GLY A 208 -6.70 10.86 12.94
CA GLY A 208 -8.16 10.78 12.94
C GLY A 208 -8.78 10.86 11.54
N GLN A 209 -7.94 10.97 10.51
CA GLN A 209 -8.34 11.01 9.11
C GLN A 209 -7.55 9.92 8.34
N ALA A 210 -8.10 8.72 8.30
CA ALA A 210 -7.41 7.52 7.78
C ALA A 210 -6.78 7.69 6.39
N TRP A 211 -7.37 8.56 5.55
CA TRP A 211 -6.82 8.87 4.21
C TRP A 211 -5.55 9.72 4.25
N LYS A 212 -5.25 10.41 5.37
CA LYS A 212 -3.99 11.16 5.57
C LYS A 212 -2.91 10.33 6.24
N ASP A 213 -3.28 9.21 6.84
CA ASP A 213 -2.37 8.40 7.65
C ASP A 213 -1.48 7.49 6.79
N ARG A 214 -1.77 7.35 5.50
CA ARG A 214 -0.95 6.58 4.54
C ARG A 214 0.02 7.50 3.81
N THR A 215 1.30 7.42 4.16
CA THR A 215 2.37 8.15 3.47
C THR A 215 2.74 7.49 2.15
N PHE A 216 2.62 6.16 2.09
CA PHE A 216 2.70 5.36 0.86
C PHE A 216 1.62 4.28 0.87
N ASP A 217 0.93 4.11 -0.25
CA ASP A 217 0.06 2.96 -0.57
C ASP A 217 0.20 2.68 -2.05
N LEU A 218 1.26 1.94 -2.39
CA LEU A 218 1.71 1.74 -3.76
C LEU A 218 1.63 0.28 -4.13
N ARG A 219 1.09 0.01 -5.33
CA ARG A 219 0.92 -1.35 -5.85
C ARG A 219 1.32 -1.42 -7.31
N VAL A 220 1.99 -2.49 -7.63
CA VAL A 220 2.29 -2.93 -9.00
C VAL A 220 1.64 -4.29 -9.15
N ASP A 221 0.51 -4.33 -9.83
CA ASP A 221 -0.36 -5.51 -9.85
C ASP A 221 0.12 -6.59 -10.83
N ASP A 222 0.72 -6.17 -11.95
CA ASP A 222 1.26 -7.07 -12.99
C ASP A 222 2.35 -6.36 -13.79
N ASN A 223 3.61 -6.78 -13.61
CA ASN A 223 4.76 -6.21 -14.31
C ASN A 223 5.94 -7.20 -14.27
N PRO A 224 6.69 -7.41 -15.36
CA PRO A 224 7.86 -8.29 -15.35
C PRO A 224 9.02 -7.77 -14.48
N GLU A 225 9.07 -6.45 -14.18
CA GLU A 225 10.05 -5.79 -13.29
C GLU A 225 9.35 -5.02 -12.15
N PRO A 226 8.60 -5.71 -11.26
CA PRO A 226 7.70 -5.04 -10.33
C PRO A 226 8.44 -4.16 -9.31
N LEU A 227 9.65 -4.54 -8.86
CA LEU A 227 10.44 -3.73 -7.93
C LEU A 227 10.99 -2.46 -8.58
N LYS A 228 11.38 -2.53 -9.86
CA LYS A 228 11.82 -1.34 -10.61
C LYS A 228 10.66 -0.34 -10.72
N GLU A 229 9.47 -0.82 -11.06
CA GLU A 229 8.28 0.01 -11.17
C GLU A 229 7.85 0.54 -9.79
N LEU A 230 7.85 -0.29 -8.75
CA LEU A 230 7.53 0.15 -7.39
C LEU A 230 8.48 1.25 -6.91
N ARG A 231 9.79 1.16 -7.19
CA ARG A 231 10.77 2.20 -6.87
C ARG A 231 10.49 3.51 -7.62
N ARG A 232 10.09 3.42 -8.90
CA ARG A 232 9.65 4.59 -9.67
C ARG A 232 8.43 5.25 -9.02
N LEU A 233 7.46 4.46 -8.57
CA LEU A 233 6.27 4.95 -7.88
C LEU A 233 6.60 5.57 -6.52
N VAL A 234 7.55 5.01 -5.75
CA VAL A 234 8.04 5.63 -4.49
C VAL A 234 8.61 7.02 -4.75
N THR A 235 9.44 7.16 -5.79
CA THR A 235 10.00 8.47 -6.18
C THR A 235 8.90 9.44 -6.61
N LEU A 236 7.94 8.97 -7.39
CA LEU A 236 6.81 9.77 -7.86
C LEU A 236 5.92 10.22 -6.68
N GLN A 237 5.62 9.33 -5.73
CA GLN A 237 4.83 9.69 -4.53
C GLN A 237 5.53 10.77 -3.70
N ARG A 238 6.86 10.70 -3.54
CA ARG A 238 7.63 11.76 -2.86
C ARG A 238 7.50 13.09 -3.59
N ALA A 239 7.55 13.08 -4.91
CA ALA A 239 7.36 14.31 -5.69
C ALA A 239 5.94 14.90 -5.48
N TYR A 240 4.89 14.08 -5.48
CA TYR A 240 3.53 14.52 -5.15
C TYR A 240 3.40 15.03 -3.70
N ASN A 241 4.09 14.42 -2.74
CA ASN A 241 4.11 14.91 -1.36
C ASN A 241 4.72 16.31 -1.27
N HIS A 242 5.79 16.59 -2.03
CA HIS A 242 6.36 17.93 -2.16
C HIS A 242 5.40 18.91 -2.85
N MET A 243 4.69 18.50 -3.91
CA MET A 243 3.67 19.34 -4.55
C MET A 243 2.58 19.74 -3.55
N ASN A 244 2.02 18.78 -2.81
CA ASN A 244 1.00 19.04 -1.79
C ASN A 244 1.52 19.97 -0.68
N ALA A 245 2.78 19.83 -0.27
CA ALA A 245 3.42 20.73 0.69
C ALA A 245 3.58 22.14 0.12
N GLY A 246 3.91 22.25 -1.16
CA GLY A 246 3.96 23.52 -1.89
C GLY A 246 2.61 24.23 -1.95
N ASP A 247 1.54 23.49 -2.28
CA ASP A 247 0.17 24.02 -2.31
C ASP A 247 -0.25 24.56 -0.93
N LEU A 248 0.02 23.80 0.13
CA LEU A 248 -0.26 24.23 1.52
C LEU A 248 0.57 25.47 1.93
N ALA A 249 1.78 25.61 1.42
CA ALA A 249 2.61 26.81 1.64
C ALA A 249 2.02 28.04 0.94
N VAL A 250 1.52 27.88 -0.31
CA VAL A 250 0.79 28.95 -1.02
C VAL A 250 -0.43 29.42 -0.24
N GLU A 251 -1.26 28.50 0.27
CA GLU A 251 -2.42 28.83 1.08
C GLU A 251 -2.05 29.64 2.33
N LYS A 252 -0.89 29.35 2.94
CA LYS A 252 -0.33 30.07 4.10
C LYS A 252 0.42 31.35 3.73
N LYS A 253 0.50 31.70 2.45
CA LYS A 253 1.28 32.82 1.90
C LYS A 253 2.79 32.69 2.16
N ASP A 254 3.29 31.47 2.38
CA ASP A 254 4.72 31.16 2.45
C ASP A 254 5.26 30.86 1.03
N ASN A 255 5.51 31.95 0.28
CA ASN A 255 5.95 31.85 -1.10
C ASN A 255 7.33 31.17 -1.23
N GLU A 256 8.25 31.40 -0.29
CA GLU A 256 9.56 30.77 -0.31
C GLU A 256 9.48 29.27 -0.01
N GLY A 257 8.63 28.90 0.96
CA GLY A 257 8.33 27.49 1.24
C GLY A 257 7.75 26.78 0.02
N ALA A 258 6.77 27.40 -0.64
CA ALA A 258 6.16 26.86 -1.84
C ALA A 258 7.18 26.59 -2.96
N LEU A 259 8.06 27.57 -3.24
CA LEU A 259 9.09 27.42 -4.28
C LEU A 259 10.12 26.34 -3.94
N ARG A 260 10.50 26.21 -2.65
CA ARG A 260 11.39 25.11 -2.22
C ARG A 260 10.73 23.76 -2.50
N GLU A 261 9.46 23.60 -2.14
CA GLU A 261 8.73 22.34 -2.27
C GLU A 261 8.50 21.99 -3.75
N TYR A 262 8.01 22.91 -4.59
CA TYR A 262 7.85 22.66 -6.02
C TYR A 262 9.19 22.35 -6.70
N GLY A 263 10.26 23.07 -6.35
CA GLY A 263 11.60 22.78 -6.85
C GLY A 263 12.13 21.42 -6.42
N ALA A 264 11.77 20.93 -5.23
CA ALA A 264 12.10 19.58 -4.77
C ALA A 264 11.34 18.50 -5.57
N ALA A 265 10.05 18.72 -5.83
CA ALA A 265 9.25 17.84 -6.67
C ALA A 265 9.83 17.69 -8.09
N GLU A 266 10.17 18.80 -8.73
CA GLU A 266 10.77 18.80 -10.08
C GLU A 266 12.14 18.10 -10.13
N LYS A 267 12.96 18.24 -9.10
CA LYS A 267 14.26 17.53 -9.02
C LYS A 267 14.08 16.02 -8.97
N LEU A 268 13.04 15.55 -8.31
CA LEU A 268 12.74 14.10 -8.22
C LEU A 268 12.25 13.54 -9.56
N VAL A 269 11.44 14.31 -10.30
CA VAL A 269 10.81 13.87 -11.56
C VAL A 269 10.87 14.98 -12.63
N PRO A 270 12.05 15.32 -13.16
CA PRO A 270 12.29 16.51 -13.97
C PRO A 270 11.57 16.53 -15.34
N ASN A 271 11.00 15.38 -15.74
CA ASN A 271 10.26 15.24 -16.98
C ASN A 271 8.76 15.00 -16.74
N ASN A 272 8.24 15.36 -15.57
CA ASN A 272 6.82 15.30 -15.29
C ASN A 272 6.16 16.65 -15.62
N ALA A 273 5.36 16.70 -16.67
CA ALA A 273 4.70 17.91 -17.14
C ALA A 273 3.80 18.55 -16.06
N GLU A 274 3.12 17.73 -15.27
CA GLU A 274 2.21 18.19 -14.21
C GLU A 274 2.97 18.96 -13.11
N MET A 275 4.09 18.44 -12.63
CA MET A 275 4.90 19.09 -11.60
C MET A 275 5.38 20.47 -12.06
N ILE A 276 5.88 20.55 -13.30
CA ILE A 276 6.38 21.79 -13.90
C ILE A 276 5.23 22.78 -14.11
N TYR A 277 4.07 22.30 -14.55
CA TYR A 277 2.90 23.14 -14.83
C TYR A 277 2.38 23.83 -13.57
N TRP A 278 2.16 23.08 -12.50
CA TRP A 278 1.64 23.66 -11.25
C TRP A 278 2.66 24.57 -10.56
N HIS A 279 3.97 24.29 -10.68
CA HIS A 279 4.99 25.25 -10.26
C HIS A 279 4.88 26.57 -11.06
N ALA A 280 4.71 26.50 -12.38
CA ALA A 280 4.51 27.69 -13.19
C ALA A 280 3.24 28.46 -12.80
N VAL A 281 2.13 27.77 -12.53
CA VAL A 281 0.89 28.38 -12.02
C VAL A 281 1.11 29.07 -10.68
N ALA A 282 1.82 28.45 -9.76
CA ALA A 282 2.17 29.05 -8.47
C ALA A 282 3.00 30.32 -8.62
N LEU A 283 4.00 30.35 -9.51
CA LEU A 283 4.77 31.57 -9.83
C LEU A 283 3.88 32.71 -10.33
N VAL A 284 2.90 32.41 -11.20
CA VAL A 284 1.93 33.42 -11.66
C VAL A 284 1.13 34.00 -10.51
N ASN A 285 0.63 33.14 -9.61
CA ASN A 285 -0.15 33.56 -8.44
C ASN A 285 0.66 34.38 -7.44
N MET A 286 2.00 34.20 -7.43
CA MET A 286 2.94 35.02 -6.66
C MET A 286 3.33 36.34 -7.36
N GLY A 287 2.76 36.65 -8.55
CA GLY A 287 3.11 37.81 -9.36
C GLY A 287 4.41 37.63 -10.16
N ARG A 288 5.05 36.47 -10.15
CA ARG A 288 6.34 36.16 -10.82
C ARG A 288 6.09 35.61 -12.23
N VAL A 289 5.28 36.32 -13.02
CA VAL A 289 4.82 35.85 -14.34
C VAL A 289 6.03 35.59 -15.28
N ASP A 290 7.03 36.45 -15.32
CA ASP A 290 8.16 36.29 -16.21
C ASP A 290 8.95 35.00 -15.95
N GLU A 291 9.10 34.62 -14.70
CA GLU A 291 9.77 33.37 -14.29
C GLU A 291 8.95 32.10 -14.61
N SER A 292 7.63 32.22 -14.71
CA SER A 292 6.78 31.12 -15.10
C SER A 292 6.83 30.77 -16.59
N LEU A 293 7.10 31.74 -17.46
CA LEU A 293 7.01 31.56 -18.91
C LEU A 293 7.93 30.45 -19.46
N PRO A 294 9.20 30.32 -19.03
CA PRO A 294 10.05 29.20 -19.46
C PRO A 294 9.47 27.83 -19.08
N LEU A 295 8.83 27.72 -17.90
CA LEU A 295 8.20 26.49 -17.45
C LEU A 295 6.99 26.15 -18.29
N PHE A 296 6.10 27.11 -18.56
CA PHE A 296 4.97 26.91 -19.46
C PHE A 296 5.43 26.50 -20.88
N ARG A 297 6.48 27.13 -21.40
CA ARG A 297 7.07 26.76 -22.71
C ARG A 297 7.49 25.29 -22.70
N LYS A 298 8.22 24.85 -21.67
CA LYS A 298 8.67 23.48 -21.51
C LYS A 298 7.48 22.50 -21.48
N VAL A 299 6.46 22.78 -20.67
CA VAL A 299 5.29 21.94 -20.53
C VAL A 299 4.46 21.85 -21.81
N PHE A 300 4.24 22.98 -22.48
CA PHE A 300 3.47 23.02 -23.73
C PHE A 300 4.19 22.32 -24.90
N ALA A 301 5.52 22.23 -24.84
CA ALA A 301 6.29 21.42 -25.77
C ALA A 301 6.19 19.91 -25.47
N MET A 302 6.01 19.54 -24.20
CA MET A 302 5.80 18.14 -23.79
C MET A 302 4.41 17.63 -24.16
N ASP A 303 3.37 18.44 -23.90
CA ASP A 303 1.98 18.13 -24.21
C ASP A 303 1.17 19.43 -24.42
N PRO A 304 0.69 19.68 -25.65
CA PRO A 304 -0.08 20.89 -26.00
C PRO A 304 -1.42 21.01 -25.27
N ASN A 305 -1.93 19.95 -24.67
CA ASN A 305 -3.18 19.98 -23.89
C ASN A 305 -3.08 20.93 -22.69
N TRP A 306 -1.89 21.07 -22.09
CA TRP A 306 -1.65 22.02 -21.00
C TRP A 306 -1.88 23.47 -21.42
N ARG A 307 -1.55 23.82 -22.67
CA ARG A 307 -1.85 25.15 -23.22
C ARG A 307 -3.35 25.37 -23.34
N THR A 308 -4.09 24.33 -23.76
CA THR A 308 -5.57 24.37 -23.88
C THR A 308 -6.24 24.44 -22.51
N LEU A 309 -5.64 23.85 -21.47
CA LEU A 309 -6.11 23.89 -20.08
C LEU A 309 -6.00 25.31 -19.49
N THR A 310 -4.90 26.01 -19.76
CA THR A 310 -4.52 27.27 -19.10
C THR A 310 -5.64 28.32 -19.07
N PRO A 311 -6.36 28.64 -20.17
CA PRO A 311 -7.44 29.63 -20.16
C PRO A 311 -8.73 29.19 -19.42
N ARG A 312 -8.78 27.97 -18.94
CA ARG A 312 -9.91 27.43 -18.14
C ARG A 312 -9.69 27.64 -16.63
N LEU A 313 -8.47 27.88 -16.17
CA LEU A 313 -8.10 27.96 -14.76
C LEU A 313 -8.66 29.18 -14.02
N PRO A 314 -8.79 30.38 -14.63
CA PRO A 314 -9.32 31.56 -13.93
C PRO A 314 -10.71 31.33 -13.35
N LYS A 315 -11.61 30.66 -14.08
CA LYS A 315 -12.96 30.35 -13.59
C LYS A 315 -12.98 29.54 -12.30
N SER A 316 -11.94 28.74 -12.07
CA SER A 316 -11.77 27.92 -10.85
C SER A 316 -10.90 28.60 -9.78
N GLY A 317 -10.50 29.86 -10.00
CA GLY A 317 -9.64 30.60 -9.06
C GLY A 317 -8.18 30.13 -9.01
N LEU A 318 -7.73 29.29 -9.96
CA LEU A 318 -6.38 28.72 -9.98
C LEU A 318 -5.37 29.61 -10.71
N LEU A 319 -5.83 30.60 -11.49
CA LEU A 319 -5.04 31.68 -12.10
C LEU A 319 -5.78 33.00 -11.97
N PRO A 320 -5.10 34.15 -12.00
CA PRO A 320 -5.74 35.45 -12.06
C PRO A 320 -6.63 35.56 -13.31
N ASP A 321 -7.81 36.14 -13.16
CA ASP A 321 -8.73 36.44 -14.28
C ASP A 321 -8.28 37.72 -14.99
N ASP A 322 -7.06 37.65 -15.59
CA ASP A 322 -6.45 38.73 -16.36
C ASP A 322 -6.12 38.23 -17.78
N PRO A 323 -6.87 38.69 -18.79
CA PRO A 323 -6.64 38.30 -20.18
C PRO A 323 -5.21 38.60 -20.68
N LYS A 324 -4.52 39.63 -20.16
CA LYS A 324 -3.15 39.95 -20.56
C LYS A 324 -2.18 38.88 -20.08
N ILE A 325 -2.33 38.43 -18.82
CA ILE A 325 -1.52 37.34 -18.25
C ILE A 325 -1.78 36.04 -19.01
N ILE A 326 -3.03 35.66 -19.20
CA ILE A 326 -3.41 34.44 -19.92
C ILE A 326 -2.86 34.45 -21.36
N ASN A 327 -2.98 35.56 -22.07
CA ASN A 327 -2.44 35.69 -23.43
C ASN A 327 -0.91 35.56 -23.44
N ARG A 328 -0.19 36.17 -22.46
CA ARG A 328 1.27 36.02 -22.36
C ARG A 328 1.65 34.55 -22.17
N ILE A 329 1.00 33.84 -21.27
CA ILE A 329 1.28 32.45 -21.00
C ILE A 329 1.01 31.58 -22.24
N THR A 330 -0.16 31.72 -22.84
CA THR A 330 -0.59 30.88 -23.99
C THR A 330 0.19 31.18 -25.28
N SER A 331 0.83 32.34 -25.37
CA SER A 331 1.62 32.75 -26.54
C SER A 331 3.08 32.24 -26.50
N VAL A 332 3.57 31.64 -25.40
CA VAL A 332 4.94 31.11 -25.34
C VAL A 332 5.14 29.99 -26.37
N ARG A 333 6.24 30.05 -27.12
CA ARG A 333 6.56 29.06 -28.17
C ARG A 333 7.76 28.22 -27.76
#